data_ca26b45310f55fbcdd43e27a712d6f50
#
_entry.id   ca26b45310f55fbcdd43e27a712d6f50
#
_cell.length_a   1.000
_cell.length_b   1.000
_cell.length_c   1.000
_cell.angle_alpha   90.00
_cell.angle_beta   90.00
_cell.angle_gamma   90.00
#
_symmetry.space_group_name_H-M   'P 1'
#
loop_
_entity.id
_entity.type
_entity.pdbx_description
1 polymer ?
#
loop_
_entity_poly.entity_id
_entity_poly.type
_entity_poly.pdbx_seq_one_letter_code
_entity_poly.pdbx_strand_id
1 'polypeptide(L)'
;MTRSRDDSPARANEQRANDEVDRLVDAWRRERPDLDVSPLEVLSRVTRLARHLDRARGAAFDAHELESWEFDVLAALRRAGEPYTLSPGQLLTQTLVTSGTMTNRIDRLAERGLVQRQKDPNDRRGVRVRLTETGRERVDDALADLLGHERAILAALTTTQQNQLGDLLRDLVAPFDNLIEPQ
;
A
#
# COMPACT_ATOMS: atom_id res chain seq x y z
N MET A 1 34.84 -7.52 41.08
CA MET A 1 35.35 -7.65 39.70
C MET A 1 34.16 -7.96 38.79
N THR A 2 33.51 -6.94 38.30
CA THR A 2 32.30 -7.05 37.47
C THR A 2 32.74 -6.90 36.00
N ARG A 3 32.65 -7.98 35.22
CA ARG A 3 32.94 -7.90 33.78
C ARG A 3 31.78 -7.20 33.07
N SER A 4 32.09 -6.03 32.54
CA SER A 4 31.20 -5.31 31.60
C SER A 4 30.97 -6.17 30.35
N ARG A 5 29.73 -6.47 30.02
CA ARG A 5 29.37 -7.06 28.71
C ARG A 5 29.42 -5.93 27.69
N ASP A 6 30.40 -6.00 26.82
CA ASP A 6 30.53 -5.17 25.63
C ASP A 6 29.49 -5.67 24.58
N ASP A 7 28.34 -5.00 24.53
CA ASP A 7 27.28 -5.25 23.55
C ASP A 7 27.56 -4.40 22.31
N SER A 8 28.57 -4.82 21.53
CA SER A 8 28.96 -4.13 20.29
C SER A 8 27.95 -4.45 19.17
N PRO A 9 27.32 -3.44 18.50
CA PRO A 9 26.34 -3.66 17.45
C PRO A 9 26.88 -4.43 16.23
N ALA A 10 28.20 -4.56 16.10
CA ALA A 10 28.86 -5.35 15.06
C ALA A 10 28.56 -6.86 15.16
N ARG A 11 28.37 -7.42 16.38
CA ARG A 11 28.08 -8.85 16.56
C ARG A 11 26.65 -9.26 16.25
N ALA A 12 25.69 -8.32 16.28
CA ALA A 12 24.30 -8.58 15.90
C ALA A 12 24.13 -8.77 14.39
N ASN A 13 25.08 -8.29 13.59
CA ASN A 13 25.02 -8.38 12.11
C ASN A 13 25.60 -9.71 11.57
N GLU A 14 26.49 -10.37 12.32
CA GLU A 14 27.13 -11.63 11.90
C GLU A 14 26.22 -12.87 11.92
N GLN A 15 25.04 -12.79 12.54
CA GLN A 15 24.10 -13.92 12.70
C GLN A 15 22.87 -13.85 11.77
N ARG A 16 22.75 -12.85 10.90
CA ARG A 16 21.69 -12.85 9.89
C ARG A 16 22.12 -13.75 8.73
N ALA A 17 21.37 -14.82 8.51
CA ALA A 17 21.57 -15.65 7.30
C ALA A 17 21.49 -14.77 6.07
N ASN A 18 22.51 -14.87 5.17
CA ASN A 18 22.55 -14.15 3.91
C ASN A 18 21.29 -14.43 3.08
N ASP A 19 20.56 -13.40 2.73
CA ASP A 19 19.40 -13.51 1.86
C ASP A 19 19.80 -13.49 0.38
N GLU A 20 18.83 -13.52 -0.52
CA GLU A 20 19.07 -13.49 -1.96
C GLU A 20 19.63 -12.13 -2.42
N VAL A 21 19.29 -11.03 -1.73
CA VAL A 21 19.81 -9.69 -2.06
C VAL A 21 21.29 -9.60 -1.69
N ASP A 22 21.72 -10.18 -0.56
CA ASP A 22 23.15 -10.22 -0.21
C ASP A 22 23.96 -10.92 -1.30
N ARG A 23 23.48 -12.07 -1.78
CA ARG A 23 24.13 -12.81 -2.88
C ARG A 23 24.19 -12.00 -4.19
N LEU A 24 23.11 -11.26 -4.50
CA LEU A 24 23.03 -10.40 -5.67
C LEU A 24 24.05 -9.24 -5.57
N VAL A 25 24.11 -8.57 -4.43
CA VAL A 25 25.03 -7.45 -4.17
C VAL A 25 26.49 -7.95 -4.24
N ASP A 26 26.78 -9.08 -3.64
CA ASP A 26 28.12 -9.66 -3.67
C ASP A 26 28.55 -10.06 -5.10
N ALA A 27 27.63 -10.54 -5.93
CA ALA A 27 27.90 -10.81 -7.33
C ALA A 27 28.26 -9.51 -8.08
N TRP A 28 27.49 -8.45 -7.88
CA TRP A 28 27.79 -7.17 -8.51
C TRP A 28 29.10 -6.53 -8.03
N ARG A 29 29.43 -6.64 -6.75
CA ARG A 29 30.73 -6.19 -6.22
C ARG A 29 31.92 -6.88 -6.90
N ARG A 30 31.76 -8.16 -7.25
CA ARG A 30 32.82 -8.89 -7.98
C ARG A 30 32.91 -8.50 -9.44
N GLU A 31 31.77 -8.34 -10.12
CA GLU A 31 31.74 -8.08 -11.56
C GLU A 31 31.95 -6.59 -11.91
N ARG A 32 31.53 -5.69 -11.00
CA ARG A 32 31.62 -4.24 -11.19
C ARG A 32 32.18 -3.55 -9.95
N PRO A 33 33.46 -3.82 -9.61
CA PRO A 33 34.14 -3.20 -8.45
C PRO A 33 34.30 -1.68 -8.57
N ASP A 34 34.10 -1.15 -9.78
CA ASP A 34 34.12 0.28 -10.12
C ASP A 34 32.85 1.03 -9.72
N LEU A 35 31.74 0.32 -9.37
CA LEU A 35 30.46 0.90 -9.01
C LEU A 35 30.15 0.76 -7.50
N ASP A 36 29.56 1.82 -6.93
CA ASP A 36 28.91 1.69 -5.62
C ASP A 36 27.54 1.03 -5.77
N VAL A 37 27.44 -0.21 -5.37
CA VAL A 37 26.21 -1.01 -5.42
C VAL A 37 25.44 -1.04 -4.11
N SER A 38 25.85 -0.26 -3.10
CA SER A 38 25.19 -0.21 -1.79
C SER A 38 23.69 0.13 -1.85
N PRO A 39 23.18 0.98 -2.78
CA PRO A 39 21.74 1.22 -2.88
C PRO A 39 20.91 -0.04 -3.14
N LEU A 40 21.48 -1.07 -3.78
CA LEU A 40 20.79 -2.34 -4.04
C LEU A 40 20.47 -3.10 -2.75
N GLU A 41 21.25 -2.91 -1.68
CA GLU A 41 20.99 -3.55 -0.39
C GLU A 41 19.62 -3.16 0.18
N VAL A 42 19.21 -1.92 -0.03
CA VAL A 42 17.91 -1.42 0.44
C VAL A 42 16.84 -1.60 -0.64
N LEU A 43 17.05 -1.03 -1.82
CA LEU A 43 15.99 -0.91 -2.83
C LEU A 43 15.58 -2.25 -3.45
N SER A 44 16.50 -3.23 -3.53
CA SER A 44 16.13 -4.59 -3.96
C SER A 44 15.23 -5.28 -2.93
N ARG A 45 15.45 -5.07 -1.62
CA ARG A 45 14.55 -5.59 -0.57
C ARG A 45 13.19 -4.92 -0.60
N VAL A 46 13.14 -3.60 -0.81
CA VAL A 46 11.87 -2.87 -1.00
C VAL A 46 11.10 -3.43 -2.20
N THR A 47 11.75 -3.62 -3.35
CA THR A 47 11.12 -4.19 -4.56
C THR A 47 10.59 -5.61 -4.32
N ARG A 48 11.34 -6.45 -3.59
CA ARG A 48 10.89 -7.82 -3.23
C ARG A 48 9.69 -7.78 -2.29
N LEU A 49 9.75 -6.92 -1.27
CA LEU A 49 8.65 -6.74 -0.32
C LEU A 49 7.38 -6.26 -1.05
N ALA A 50 7.50 -5.28 -1.95
CA ALA A 50 6.37 -4.79 -2.76
C ALA A 50 5.67 -5.94 -3.51
N ARG A 51 6.42 -6.86 -4.14
CA ARG A 51 5.83 -8.04 -4.80
C ARG A 51 5.08 -8.98 -3.85
N HIS A 52 5.55 -9.12 -2.61
CA HIS A 52 4.83 -9.91 -1.60
C HIS A 52 3.56 -9.20 -1.14
N LEU A 53 3.62 -7.89 -0.94
CA LEU A 53 2.45 -7.07 -0.61
C LEU A 53 1.39 -7.12 -1.72
N ASP A 54 1.79 -7.00 -2.99
CA ASP A 54 0.87 -7.09 -4.13
C ASP A 54 0.14 -8.44 -4.16
N ARG A 55 0.86 -9.55 -3.90
CA ARG A 55 0.22 -10.88 -3.83
C ARG A 55 -0.74 -11.00 -2.65
N ALA A 56 -0.35 -10.48 -1.48
CA ALA A 56 -1.20 -10.49 -0.28
C ALA A 56 -2.47 -9.67 -0.51
N ARG A 57 -2.36 -8.49 -1.16
CA ARG A 57 -3.49 -7.65 -1.56
C ARG A 57 -4.41 -8.40 -2.54
N GLY A 58 -3.84 -8.99 -3.60
CA GLY A 58 -4.61 -9.79 -4.55
C GLY A 58 -5.40 -10.89 -3.86
N ALA A 59 -4.75 -11.70 -3.02
CA ALA A 59 -5.41 -12.79 -2.30
C ALA A 59 -6.54 -12.30 -1.36
N ALA A 60 -6.32 -11.19 -0.63
CA ALA A 60 -7.33 -10.60 0.24
C ALA A 60 -8.54 -10.09 -0.55
N PHE A 61 -8.32 -9.49 -1.72
CA PHE A 61 -9.41 -8.93 -2.54
C PHE A 61 -10.16 -10.00 -3.31
N ASP A 62 -9.47 -11.00 -3.86
CA ASP A 62 -10.07 -12.13 -4.58
C ASP A 62 -11.02 -12.93 -3.67
N ALA A 63 -10.69 -13.10 -2.38
CA ALA A 63 -11.53 -13.77 -1.39
C ALA A 63 -12.90 -13.08 -1.22
N HIS A 64 -12.99 -11.79 -1.50
CA HIS A 64 -14.21 -10.98 -1.45
C HIS A 64 -14.72 -10.58 -2.84
N GLU A 65 -14.28 -11.27 -3.88
CA GLU A 65 -14.66 -11.02 -5.28
C GLU A 65 -14.41 -9.57 -5.71
N LEU A 66 -13.33 -8.93 -5.25
CA LEU A 66 -12.94 -7.58 -5.62
C LEU A 66 -11.67 -7.60 -6.47
N GLU A 67 -11.67 -6.83 -7.54
CA GLU A 67 -10.43 -6.41 -8.19
C GLU A 67 -9.74 -5.30 -7.36
N SER A 68 -8.42 -5.17 -7.44
CA SER A 68 -7.68 -4.16 -6.66
C SER A 68 -8.22 -2.74 -6.87
N TRP A 69 -8.56 -2.37 -8.11
CA TRP A 69 -9.13 -1.05 -8.39
C TRP A 69 -10.54 -0.85 -7.78
N GLU A 70 -11.33 -1.92 -7.62
CA GLU A 70 -12.65 -1.86 -6.98
C GLU A 70 -12.47 -1.58 -5.48
N PHE A 71 -11.57 -2.31 -4.85
CA PHE A 71 -11.20 -2.04 -3.46
C PHE A 71 -10.76 -0.58 -3.29
N ASP A 72 -9.89 -0.04 -4.16
CA ASP A 72 -9.39 1.33 -4.04
C ASP A 72 -10.53 2.37 -4.07
N VAL A 73 -11.51 2.21 -4.98
CA VAL A 73 -12.68 3.12 -5.08
C VAL A 73 -13.60 2.97 -3.86
N LEU A 74 -13.93 1.73 -3.47
CA LEU A 74 -14.79 1.48 -2.31
C LEU A 74 -14.14 1.97 -1.01
N ALA A 75 -12.84 1.74 -0.86
CA ALA A 75 -12.07 2.20 0.29
C ALA A 75 -11.97 3.74 0.36
N ALA A 76 -11.88 4.43 -0.79
CA ALA A 76 -11.94 5.89 -0.83
C ALA A 76 -13.31 6.40 -0.31
N LEU A 77 -14.40 5.81 -0.79
CA LEU A 77 -15.75 6.13 -0.30
C LEU A 77 -15.90 5.83 1.19
N ARG A 78 -15.38 4.69 1.65
CA ARG A 78 -15.44 4.28 3.05
C ARG A 78 -14.70 5.24 3.98
N ARG A 79 -13.49 5.68 3.58
CA ARG A 79 -12.68 6.66 4.32
C ARG A 79 -13.27 8.06 4.35
N ALA A 80 -14.16 8.40 3.42
CA ALA A 80 -14.86 9.69 3.43
C ALA A 80 -15.76 9.88 4.64
N GLY A 81 -16.09 8.79 5.37
CA GLY A 81 -17.03 8.84 6.47
C GLY A 81 -18.48 8.96 6.01
N GLU A 82 -19.43 8.88 6.96
CA GLU A 82 -20.84 9.01 6.62
C GLU A 82 -21.13 10.37 5.98
N PRO A 83 -21.93 10.38 4.91
CA PRO A 83 -22.73 9.32 4.31
C PRO A 83 -22.00 8.47 3.25
N TYR A 84 -20.67 8.33 3.31
CA TYR A 84 -19.82 7.53 2.41
C TYR A 84 -19.97 7.94 0.94
N THR A 85 -19.89 9.23 0.69
CA THR A 85 -20.23 9.82 -0.61
C THR A 85 -19.13 10.76 -1.09
N LEU A 86 -18.67 10.56 -2.33
CA LEU A 86 -17.69 11.42 -3.01
C LEU A 86 -18.19 11.79 -4.40
N SER A 87 -17.71 12.91 -4.94
CA SER A 87 -17.86 13.19 -6.36
C SER A 87 -16.88 12.37 -7.20
N PRO A 88 -17.15 12.14 -8.49
CA PRO A 88 -16.16 11.47 -9.37
C PRO A 88 -14.81 12.19 -9.40
N GLY A 89 -14.78 13.53 -9.31
CA GLY A 89 -13.55 14.32 -9.23
C GLY A 89 -12.75 14.02 -7.97
N GLN A 90 -13.40 13.92 -6.80
CA GLN A 90 -12.74 13.52 -5.56
C GLN A 90 -12.19 12.08 -5.62
N LEU A 91 -12.90 11.16 -6.27
CA LEU A 91 -12.43 9.79 -6.47
C LEU A 91 -11.18 9.75 -7.38
N LEU A 92 -11.15 10.59 -8.44
CA LEU A 92 -9.97 10.72 -9.31
C LEU A 92 -8.71 11.08 -8.49
N THR A 93 -8.82 12.13 -7.69
CA THR A 93 -7.69 12.58 -6.85
C THR A 93 -7.20 11.48 -5.90
N GLN A 94 -8.10 10.66 -5.35
CA GLN A 94 -7.75 9.63 -4.38
C GLN A 94 -7.27 8.31 -4.99
N THR A 95 -7.53 8.06 -6.28
CA THR A 95 -7.20 6.79 -6.95
C THR A 95 -6.20 6.92 -8.09
N LEU A 96 -5.73 8.14 -8.38
CA LEU A 96 -4.68 8.44 -9.37
C LEU A 96 -4.97 7.88 -10.78
N VAL A 97 -6.23 7.95 -11.24
CA VAL A 97 -6.64 7.46 -12.56
C VAL A 97 -7.24 8.58 -13.42
N THR A 98 -7.44 8.35 -14.72
CA THR A 98 -8.05 9.31 -15.64
C THR A 98 -9.57 9.37 -15.47
N SER A 99 -10.19 10.49 -15.88
CA SER A 99 -11.65 10.71 -15.76
C SER A 99 -12.47 9.66 -16.53
N GLY A 100 -12.07 9.29 -17.73
CA GLY A 100 -12.74 8.24 -18.51
C GLY A 100 -12.70 6.88 -17.82
N THR A 101 -11.56 6.52 -17.26
CA THR A 101 -11.40 5.30 -16.47
C THR A 101 -12.30 5.32 -15.24
N MET A 102 -12.38 6.44 -14.51
CA MET A 102 -13.22 6.55 -13.31
C MET A 102 -14.70 6.38 -13.62
N THR A 103 -15.19 6.99 -14.71
CA THR A 103 -16.60 6.84 -15.13
C THR A 103 -16.95 5.37 -15.34
N ASN A 104 -16.12 4.63 -16.09
CA ASN A 104 -16.31 3.20 -16.35
C ASN A 104 -16.28 2.38 -15.04
N ARG A 105 -15.32 2.67 -14.15
CA ARG A 105 -15.21 2.01 -12.84
C ARG A 105 -16.46 2.20 -11.99
N ILE A 106 -16.99 3.42 -11.93
CA ILE A 106 -18.23 3.73 -11.20
C ILE A 106 -19.43 2.98 -11.80
N ASP A 107 -19.52 2.89 -13.13
CA ASP A 107 -20.60 2.15 -13.80
C ASP A 107 -20.55 0.67 -13.46
N ARG A 108 -19.37 0.04 -13.56
CA ARG A 108 -19.20 -1.37 -13.20
C ARG A 108 -19.52 -1.65 -11.72
N LEU A 109 -19.10 -0.77 -10.80
CA LEU A 109 -19.43 -0.91 -9.38
C LEU A 109 -20.93 -0.72 -9.11
N ALA A 110 -21.60 0.17 -9.86
CA ALA A 110 -23.05 0.36 -9.73
C ALA A 110 -23.82 -0.84 -10.28
N GLU A 111 -23.41 -1.42 -11.42
CA GLU A 111 -23.98 -2.67 -11.95
C GLU A 111 -23.86 -3.83 -10.98
N ARG A 112 -22.76 -3.90 -10.21
CA ARG A 112 -22.56 -4.86 -9.13
C ARG A 112 -23.30 -4.52 -7.83
N GLY A 113 -24.01 -3.39 -7.77
CA GLY A 113 -24.72 -2.94 -6.58
C GLY A 113 -23.84 -2.51 -5.40
N LEU A 114 -22.54 -2.26 -5.64
CA LEU A 114 -21.57 -1.89 -4.58
C LEU A 114 -21.57 -0.38 -4.33
N VAL A 115 -21.97 0.41 -5.31
CA VAL A 115 -22.17 1.87 -5.20
C VAL A 115 -23.49 2.29 -5.83
N GLN A 116 -23.94 3.51 -5.51
CA GLN A 116 -25.09 4.16 -6.14
C GLN A 116 -24.71 5.55 -6.64
N ARG A 117 -25.19 5.93 -7.84
CA ARG A 117 -25.12 7.30 -8.33
C ARG A 117 -26.29 8.09 -7.79
N GLN A 118 -26.02 9.27 -7.29
CA GLN A 118 -27.03 10.22 -6.79
C GLN A 118 -26.82 11.59 -7.43
N LYS A 119 -27.90 12.38 -7.56
CA LYS A 119 -27.77 13.78 -7.95
C LYS A 119 -27.11 14.56 -6.82
N ASP A 120 -26.21 15.49 -7.16
CA ASP A 120 -25.67 16.41 -6.16
C ASP A 120 -26.77 17.39 -5.72
N PRO A 121 -27.07 17.51 -4.43
CA PRO A 121 -28.09 18.44 -3.96
C PRO A 121 -27.69 19.91 -4.18
N ASN A 122 -26.40 20.20 -4.31
CA ASN A 122 -25.86 21.55 -4.47
C ASN A 122 -25.54 21.93 -5.91
N ASP A 123 -25.50 20.95 -6.82
CA ASP A 123 -25.21 21.16 -8.25
C ASP A 123 -26.15 20.31 -9.11
N ARG A 124 -27.03 20.98 -9.85
CA ARG A 124 -28.03 20.32 -10.73
C ARG A 124 -27.41 19.41 -11.80
N ARG A 125 -26.16 19.64 -12.17
CA ARG A 125 -25.39 18.83 -13.13
C ARG A 125 -24.43 17.86 -12.47
N GLY A 126 -24.27 18.00 -11.16
CA GLY A 126 -23.33 17.21 -10.37
C GLY A 126 -23.86 15.80 -10.10
N VAL A 127 -22.94 14.86 -10.10
CA VAL A 127 -23.18 13.46 -9.68
C VAL A 127 -22.35 13.16 -8.44
N ARG A 128 -22.96 12.48 -7.49
CA ARG A 128 -22.29 11.89 -6.35
C ARG A 128 -22.34 10.38 -6.42
N VAL A 129 -21.29 9.73 -5.93
CA VAL A 129 -21.18 8.29 -5.81
C VAL A 129 -21.24 7.95 -4.33
N ARG A 130 -22.21 7.13 -3.95
CA ARG A 130 -22.40 6.69 -2.57
C ARG A 130 -22.12 5.20 -2.46
N LEU A 131 -21.41 4.81 -1.42
CA LEU A 131 -21.21 3.41 -1.05
C LEU A 131 -22.55 2.79 -0.59
N THR A 132 -22.89 1.61 -1.07
CA THR A 132 -24.05 0.85 -0.58
C THR A 132 -23.68 0.09 0.68
N GLU A 133 -24.68 -0.46 1.39
CA GLU A 133 -24.42 -1.34 2.53
C GLU A 133 -23.60 -2.57 2.11
N THR A 134 -24.01 -3.22 1.00
CA THR A 134 -23.25 -4.36 0.43
C THR A 134 -21.81 -3.98 0.07
N GLY A 135 -21.61 -2.81 -0.53
CA GLY A 135 -20.27 -2.29 -0.83
C GLY A 135 -19.45 -2.03 0.43
N ARG A 136 -20.10 -1.52 1.48
CA ARG A 136 -19.46 -1.26 2.77
C ARG A 136 -18.99 -2.54 3.45
N GLU A 137 -19.88 -3.53 3.57
CA GLU A 137 -19.55 -4.83 4.15
C GLU A 137 -18.38 -5.47 3.40
N ARG A 138 -18.46 -5.49 2.07
CA ARG A 138 -17.42 -6.13 1.24
C ARG A 138 -16.05 -5.47 1.35
N VAL A 139 -15.98 -4.14 1.39
CA VAL A 139 -14.69 -3.44 1.56
C VAL A 139 -14.16 -3.54 2.99
N ASP A 140 -15.03 -3.55 4.01
CA ASP A 140 -14.63 -3.69 5.40
C ASP A 140 -14.05 -5.10 5.64
N ASP A 141 -14.67 -6.16 5.10
CA ASP A 141 -14.18 -7.55 5.18
C ASP A 141 -12.85 -7.72 4.43
N ALA A 142 -12.76 -7.20 3.19
CA ALA A 142 -11.53 -7.25 2.41
C ALA A 142 -10.37 -6.50 3.10
N LEU A 143 -10.65 -5.38 3.76
CA LEU A 143 -9.66 -4.65 4.55
C LEU A 143 -9.20 -5.45 5.77
N ALA A 144 -10.12 -6.13 6.45
CA ALA A 144 -9.79 -6.95 7.62
C ALA A 144 -8.81 -8.08 7.25
N ASP A 145 -9.05 -8.76 6.12
CA ASP A 145 -8.20 -9.84 5.60
C ASP A 145 -6.83 -9.30 5.14
N LEU A 146 -6.83 -8.16 4.42
CA LEU A 146 -5.59 -7.49 4.04
C LEU A 146 -4.71 -7.18 5.26
N LEU A 147 -5.28 -6.57 6.29
CA LEU A 147 -4.57 -6.25 7.53
C LEU A 147 -4.09 -7.51 8.27
N GLY A 148 -4.78 -8.64 8.13
CA GLY A 148 -4.33 -9.94 8.60
C GLY A 148 -3.04 -10.38 7.91
N HIS A 149 -2.98 -10.31 6.59
CA HIS A 149 -1.79 -10.64 5.79
C HIS A 149 -0.63 -9.70 6.06
N GLU A 150 -0.88 -8.40 6.15
CA GLU A 150 0.16 -7.40 6.43
C GLU A 150 0.76 -7.57 7.84
N ARG A 151 -0.07 -7.87 8.84
CA ARG A 151 0.43 -8.23 10.18
C ARG A 151 1.32 -9.46 10.17
N ALA A 152 0.98 -10.48 9.38
CA ALA A 152 1.81 -11.67 9.25
C ALA A 152 3.19 -11.36 8.62
N ILE A 153 3.24 -10.46 7.64
CA ILE A 153 4.51 -9.98 7.04
C ILE A 153 5.36 -9.23 8.08
N LEU A 154 4.74 -8.40 8.91
CA LEU A 154 5.41 -7.61 9.93
C LEU A 154 5.75 -8.39 11.20
N ALA A 155 5.27 -9.62 11.37
CA ALA A 155 5.45 -10.41 12.60
C ALA A 155 6.91 -10.74 12.93
N ALA A 156 7.82 -10.68 11.96
CA ALA A 156 9.26 -10.84 12.17
C ALA A 156 9.92 -9.65 12.88
N LEU A 157 9.21 -8.52 13.01
CA LEU A 157 9.72 -7.30 13.61
C LEU A 157 9.02 -7.01 14.94
N THR A 158 9.79 -6.53 15.92
CA THR A 158 9.21 -5.96 17.15
C THR A 158 8.47 -4.67 16.84
N THR A 159 7.54 -4.24 17.71
CA THR A 159 6.81 -2.97 17.55
C THR A 159 7.74 -1.77 17.36
N THR A 160 8.85 -1.72 18.10
CA THR A 160 9.86 -0.66 17.95
C THR A 160 10.48 -0.66 16.55
N GLN A 161 10.83 -1.85 16.02
CA GLN A 161 11.38 -1.98 14.67
C GLN A 161 10.37 -1.63 13.58
N GLN A 162 9.08 -1.97 13.78
CA GLN A 162 8.00 -1.58 12.86
C GLN A 162 7.86 -0.06 12.79
N ASN A 163 7.89 0.62 13.94
CA ASN A 163 7.83 2.09 14.01
C ASN A 163 9.04 2.72 13.31
N GLN A 164 10.26 2.25 13.60
CA GLN A 164 11.49 2.71 12.95
C GLN A 164 11.45 2.52 11.43
N LEU A 165 10.99 1.36 10.96
CA LEU A 165 10.82 1.10 9.53
C LEU A 165 9.81 2.07 8.90
N GLY A 166 8.69 2.33 9.58
CA GLY A 166 7.68 3.29 9.13
C GLY A 166 8.24 4.70 8.98
N ASP A 167 9.05 5.15 9.95
CA ASP A 167 9.70 6.45 9.90
C ASP A 167 10.70 6.55 8.74
N LEU A 168 11.57 5.54 8.58
CA LEU A 168 12.54 5.50 7.47
C LEU A 168 11.85 5.47 6.10
N LEU A 169 10.76 4.71 5.94
CA LEU A 169 10.00 4.68 4.70
C LEU A 169 9.31 6.02 4.43
N ARG A 170 8.81 6.72 5.45
CA ARG A 170 8.24 8.07 5.32
C ARG A 170 9.27 9.05 4.78
N ASP A 171 10.49 9.04 5.32
CA ASP A 171 11.57 9.92 4.86
C ASP A 171 11.95 9.63 3.40
N LEU A 172 11.92 8.35 2.99
CA LEU A 172 12.21 7.96 1.61
C LEU A 172 11.10 8.36 0.62
N VAL A 173 9.83 8.35 1.03
CA VAL A 173 8.67 8.64 0.16
C VAL A 173 8.38 10.13 0.08
N ALA A 174 8.64 10.90 1.14
CA ALA A 174 8.30 12.32 1.22
C ALA A 174 8.71 13.18 0.00
N PRO A 175 9.87 12.99 -0.66
CA PRO A 175 10.22 13.74 -1.85
C PRO A 175 9.31 13.50 -3.05
N PHE A 176 8.65 12.33 -3.11
CA PHE A 176 7.77 11.93 -4.21
C PHE A 176 6.32 12.39 -4.00
N ASP A 177 5.87 12.55 -2.76
CA ASP A 177 4.53 13.03 -2.44
C ASP A 177 4.29 14.45 -2.96
N ASN A 178 5.33 15.30 -2.95
CA ASN A 178 5.28 16.66 -3.50
C ASN A 178 5.27 16.72 -5.04
N LEU A 179 5.51 15.61 -5.74
CA LEU A 179 5.48 15.53 -7.21
C LEU A 179 4.09 15.13 -7.75
N ILE A 180 3.16 14.76 -6.86
CA ILE A 180 1.82 14.23 -7.22
C ILE A 180 0.74 15.34 -7.14
N GLU A 181 1.10 16.59 -6.79
CA GLU A 181 0.12 17.68 -6.92
C GLU A 181 -0.21 17.90 -8.40
N PRO A 182 -1.49 17.75 -8.81
CA PRO A 182 -1.89 18.03 -10.18
C PRO A 182 -1.79 19.54 -10.44
N GLN A 183 -1.03 19.91 -11.49
CA GLN A 183 -1.10 21.25 -12.07
C GLN A 183 -2.47 21.48 -12.69
#